data_1048cbc7f77270f3a67a5c2e0c13f153
#
_entry.id   1048cbc7f77270f3a67a5c2e0c13f153
#
_cell.length_a   1.000
_cell.length_b   1.000
_cell.length_c   1.000
_cell.angle_alpha   90.00
_cell.angle_beta   90.00
_cell.angle_gamma   90.00
#
_symmetry.space_group_name_H-M   'P 1'
#
loop_
_entity.id
_entity.type
_entity.pdbx_description
1 polymer ?
#
loop_
_entity_poly.entity_id
_entity_poly.type
_entity_poly.pdbx_seq_one_letter_code
_entity_poly.pdbx_strand_id
1 'polypeptide(L)'
;MLLTSPHFSLEEFPTATLLRLQSADGTNRLTRSCVISLTEAIENFKITRSLIITGNAKFFSAGADLAEIAELTGPAAFEFAKMGQALMNAVEQFPAPTYAAIEGYCMGGGLDLALACRHRIASPHAIFGHRGAALGLITGWGGTQRLSRLVGKACALAMFLPAAKVSTTEALQTGLIEAIGDDPVTEAIRCIGTRYLPATNR
;
A
#
# COMPACT_ATOMS: atom_id res chain seq x y z
N MET A 1 -18.31 -16.81 0.08
CA MET A 1 -17.20 -17.69 0.51
C MET A 1 -15.96 -16.80 0.62
N LEU A 2 -15.49 -16.54 1.84
CA LEU A 2 -14.30 -15.71 2.06
C LEU A 2 -13.10 -16.43 1.44
N LEU A 3 -12.46 -15.81 0.45
CA LEU A 3 -11.21 -16.28 -0.11
C LEU A 3 -10.14 -16.12 0.97
N THR A 4 -9.68 -17.21 1.56
CA THR A 4 -8.54 -17.22 2.46
C THR A 4 -7.29 -17.60 1.67
N SER A 5 -6.31 -16.72 1.68
CA SER A 5 -4.97 -16.95 1.11
C SER A 5 -3.97 -16.98 2.27
N PRO A 6 -2.82 -17.66 2.17
CA PRO A 6 -1.76 -17.52 3.16
C PRO A 6 -1.18 -16.10 3.23
N HIS A 7 -1.48 -15.26 2.24
CA HIS A 7 -0.93 -13.91 2.07
C HIS A 7 -1.90 -12.79 2.48
N PHE A 8 -3.21 -13.07 2.52
CA PHE A 8 -4.22 -12.10 2.91
C PHE A 8 -5.53 -12.77 3.32
N SER A 9 -6.34 -12.06 4.05
CA SER A 9 -7.73 -12.37 4.32
C SER A 9 -8.65 -11.27 3.80
N LEU A 10 -9.90 -11.63 3.49
CA LEU A 10 -10.93 -10.70 3.06
C LEU A 10 -12.06 -10.66 4.08
N GLU A 11 -12.52 -9.45 4.38
CA GLU A 11 -13.68 -9.19 5.22
C GLU A 11 -14.62 -8.24 4.48
N GLU A 12 -15.92 -8.53 4.47
CA GLU A 12 -16.92 -7.73 3.78
C GLU A 12 -17.64 -6.79 4.75
N PHE A 13 -17.67 -5.52 4.41
CA PHE A 13 -18.48 -4.48 5.03
C PHE A 13 -19.59 -4.03 4.05
N PRO A 14 -20.65 -3.39 4.52
CA PRO A 14 -21.74 -2.92 3.65
C PRO A 14 -21.24 -2.00 2.51
N THR A 15 -20.21 -1.18 2.76
CA THR A 15 -19.70 -0.17 1.83
C THR A 15 -18.29 -0.46 1.29
N ALA A 16 -17.61 -1.45 1.84
CA ALA A 16 -16.22 -1.75 1.50
C ALA A 16 -15.90 -3.24 1.61
N THR A 17 -14.84 -3.66 0.92
CA THR A 17 -14.14 -4.92 1.18
C THR A 17 -12.81 -4.59 1.83
N LEU A 18 -12.51 -5.20 2.96
CA LEU A 18 -11.22 -5.10 3.64
C LEU A 18 -10.33 -6.27 3.20
N LEU A 19 -9.20 -5.96 2.62
CA LEU A 19 -8.11 -6.87 2.34
C LEU A 19 -7.02 -6.65 3.40
N ARG A 20 -6.84 -7.64 4.27
CA ARG A 20 -5.81 -7.62 5.30
C ARG A 20 -4.62 -8.46 4.87
N LEU A 21 -3.48 -7.83 4.67
CA LEU A 21 -2.21 -8.51 4.43
C LEU A 21 -1.83 -9.36 5.63
N GLN A 22 -1.30 -10.54 5.38
CA GLN A 22 -0.84 -11.45 6.43
C GLN A 22 0.37 -12.25 5.97
N SER A 23 1.21 -12.61 6.92
CA SER A 23 2.34 -13.51 6.76
C SER A 23 2.61 -14.23 8.08
N ALA A 24 3.23 -15.40 8.03
CA ALA A 24 3.49 -16.22 9.22
C ALA A 24 4.36 -15.48 10.26
N ASP A 25 5.29 -14.62 9.81
CA ASP A 25 6.17 -13.83 10.66
C ASP A 25 5.59 -12.43 11.03
N GLY A 26 4.40 -12.10 10.52
CA GLY A 26 3.71 -10.84 10.76
C GLY A 26 4.34 -9.61 10.09
N THR A 27 5.39 -9.76 9.27
CA THR A 27 6.04 -8.63 8.59
C THR A 27 5.34 -8.21 7.31
N ASN A 28 4.40 -9.02 6.81
CA ASN A 28 3.63 -8.78 5.59
C ASN A 28 4.52 -8.45 4.39
N ARG A 29 5.62 -9.25 4.22
CA ARG A 29 6.49 -9.09 3.06
C ARG A 29 5.76 -9.44 1.78
N LEU A 30 6.02 -8.65 0.76
CA LEU A 30 5.50 -8.86 -0.58
C LEU A 30 6.48 -9.79 -1.33
N THR A 31 6.42 -11.08 -1.01
CA THR A 31 7.10 -12.14 -1.76
C THR A 31 6.51 -12.27 -3.16
N ARG A 32 7.21 -12.92 -4.07
CA ARG A 32 6.70 -13.22 -5.43
C ARG A 32 5.31 -13.88 -5.38
N SER A 33 5.15 -14.90 -4.54
CA SER A 33 3.87 -15.60 -4.38
C SER A 33 2.76 -14.69 -3.83
N CYS A 34 3.11 -13.82 -2.88
CA CYS A 34 2.18 -12.83 -2.32
C CYS A 34 1.72 -11.85 -3.42
N VAL A 35 2.66 -11.28 -4.19
CA VAL A 35 2.35 -10.30 -5.26
C VAL A 35 1.46 -10.92 -6.33
N ILE A 36 1.76 -12.14 -6.78
CA ILE A 36 0.93 -12.84 -7.78
C ILE A 36 -0.49 -13.07 -7.22
N SER A 37 -0.58 -13.62 -6.01
CA SER A 37 -1.87 -13.92 -5.36
C SER A 37 -2.72 -12.66 -5.14
N LEU A 38 -2.10 -11.53 -4.75
CA LEU A 38 -2.78 -10.25 -4.61
C LEU A 38 -3.27 -9.70 -5.96
N THR A 39 -2.43 -9.79 -7.00
CA THR A 39 -2.79 -9.32 -8.35
C THR A 39 -4.00 -10.08 -8.87
N GLU A 40 -3.96 -11.41 -8.81
CA GLU A 40 -5.07 -12.27 -9.23
C GLU A 40 -6.35 -11.98 -8.44
N ALA A 41 -6.24 -11.79 -7.12
CA ALA A 41 -7.40 -11.47 -6.30
C ALA A 41 -8.02 -10.14 -6.70
N ILE A 42 -7.22 -9.07 -6.85
CA ILE A 42 -7.69 -7.72 -7.16
C ILE A 42 -8.28 -7.64 -8.57
N GLU A 43 -7.68 -8.28 -9.56
CA GLU A 43 -8.19 -8.32 -10.93
C GLU A 43 -9.50 -9.12 -11.07
N ASN A 44 -9.68 -10.13 -10.23
CA ASN A 44 -10.88 -10.98 -10.24
C ASN A 44 -11.99 -10.51 -9.30
N PHE A 45 -11.79 -9.41 -8.56
CA PHE A 45 -12.86 -8.85 -7.74
C PHE A 45 -14.05 -8.40 -8.61
N LYS A 46 -15.16 -9.11 -8.48
CA LYS A 46 -16.44 -8.73 -9.13
C LYS A 46 -17.22 -7.67 -8.35
N ILE A 47 -16.57 -6.99 -7.41
CA ILE A 47 -17.20 -6.12 -6.43
C ILE A 47 -16.99 -4.67 -6.84
N THR A 48 -18.07 -3.87 -6.82
CA THR A 48 -18.08 -2.43 -7.11
C THR A 48 -17.94 -1.56 -5.85
N ARG A 49 -17.60 -2.19 -4.70
CA ARG A 49 -17.42 -1.49 -3.41
C ARG A 49 -15.99 -1.00 -3.26
N SER A 50 -15.79 0.00 -2.41
CA SER A 50 -14.44 0.47 -2.07
C SER A 50 -13.57 -0.67 -1.51
N LEU A 51 -12.28 -0.65 -1.84
CA LEU A 51 -11.31 -1.61 -1.34
C LEU A 51 -10.45 -0.92 -0.27
N ILE A 52 -10.38 -1.51 0.92
CA ILE A 52 -9.46 -1.08 1.98
C ILE A 52 -8.36 -2.13 2.07
N ILE A 53 -7.11 -1.71 1.94
CA ILE A 53 -5.94 -2.57 2.14
C ILE A 53 -5.30 -2.17 3.47
N THR A 54 -5.04 -3.15 4.33
CA THR A 54 -4.41 -2.95 5.64
C THR A 54 -3.44 -4.09 5.96
N GLY A 55 -2.68 -3.93 7.02
CA GLY A 55 -1.80 -4.94 7.59
C GLY A 55 -2.20 -5.31 9.02
N ASN A 56 -1.22 -5.30 9.91
CA ASN A 56 -1.40 -5.47 11.35
C ASN A 56 -0.83 -4.25 12.10
N ALA A 57 -0.99 -4.20 13.41
CA ALA A 57 -0.55 -3.06 14.24
C ALA A 57 0.94 -2.73 14.13
N LYS A 58 1.80 -3.69 13.77
CA LYS A 58 3.24 -3.49 13.66
C LYS A 58 3.71 -3.24 12.23
N PHE A 59 3.07 -3.86 11.26
CA PHE A 59 3.43 -3.74 9.85
C PHE A 59 2.18 -3.63 8.97
N PHE A 60 2.07 -2.52 8.26
CA PHE A 60 1.30 -2.52 7.03
C PHE A 60 1.96 -3.50 6.06
N SER A 61 3.23 -3.24 5.72
CA SER A 61 4.10 -4.17 5.01
C SER A 61 5.57 -3.74 5.14
N ALA A 62 6.45 -4.69 5.34
CA ALA A 62 7.90 -4.46 5.32
C ALA A 62 8.47 -4.28 3.89
N GLY A 63 7.63 -4.47 2.85
CA GLY A 63 8.01 -4.35 1.44
C GLY A 63 8.43 -5.67 0.81
N ALA A 64 9.10 -5.59 -0.32
CA ALA A 64 9.57 -6.76 -1.07
C ALA A 64 10.54 -7.61 -0.24
N ASP A 65 10.54 -8.91 -0.49
CA ASP A 65 11.46 -9.82 0.19
C ASP A 65 12.89 -9.63 -0.34
N LEU A 66 13.79 -9.24 0.56
CA LEU A 66 15.18 -8.95 0.21
C LEU A 66 15.98 -10.21 -0.16
N ALA A 67 15.60 -11.38 0.35
CA ALA A 67 16.23 -12.63 -0.02
C ALA A 67 15.91 -12.99 -1.48
N GLU A 68 14.64 -12.81 -1.90
CA GLU A 68 14.26 -13.00 -3.30
C GLU A 68 14.98 -11.99 -4.21
N ILE A 69 15.14 -10.72 -3.78
CA ILE A 69 15.85 -9.70 -4.56
C ILE A 69 17.33 -10.06 -4.72
N ALA A 70 17.97 -10.58 -3.69
CA ALA A 70 19.40 -10.94 -3.72
C ALA A 70 19.73 -12.04 -4.73
N GLU A 71 18.77 -12.89 -5.06
CA GLU A 71 18.90 -13.98 -6.03
C GLU A 71 18.64 -13.56 -7.49
N LEU A 72 18.23 -12.28 -7.73
CA LEU A 72 17.84 -11.85 -9.06
C LEU A 72 19.06 -11.63 -9.98
N THR A 73 18.99 -12.22 -11.17
CA THR A 73 19.84 -11.83 -12.31
C THR A 73 19.22 -10.65 -13.06
N GLY A 74 19.93 -10.02 -13.99
CA GLY A 74 19.40 -8.89 -14.76
C GLY A 74 18.04 -9.16 -15.43
N PRO A 75 17.86 -10.23 -16.22
CA PRO A 75 16.57 -10.58 -16.80
C PRO A 75 15.49 -10.87 -15.75
N ALA A 76 15.83 -11.58 -14.67
CA ALA A 76 14.90 -11.89 -13.59
C ALA A 76 14.47 -10.62 -12.82
N ALA A 77 15.35 -9.65 -12.66
CA ALA A 77 15.05 -8.37 -12.03
C ALA A 77 14.03 -7.56 -12.85
N PHE A 78 14.13 -7.61 -14.18
CA PHE A 78 13.14 -6.98 -15.06
C PHE A 78 11.74 -7.60 -14.90
N GLU A 79 11.65 -8.93 -14.92
CA GLU A 79 10.38 -9.62 -14.71
C GLU A 79 9.81 -9.42 -13.29
N PHE A 80 10.67 -9.36 -12.28
CA PHE A 80 10.28 -9.02 -10.91
C PHE A 80 9.71 -7.60 -10.81
N ALA A 81 10.33 -6.64 -11.50
CA ALA A 81 9.81 -5.26 -11.56
C ALA A 81 8.45 -5.21 -12.26
N LYS A 82 8.29 -5.88 -13.40
CA LYS A 82 7.00 -5.96 -14.12
C LYS A 82 5.89 -6.59 -13.27
N MET A 83 6.20 -7.66 -12.58
CA MET A 83 5.27 -8.34 -11.69
C MET A 83 4.74 -7.39 -10.59
N GLY A 84 5.62 -6.67 -9.91
CA GLY A 84 5.19 -5.70 -8.90
C GLY A 84 4.44 -4.52 -9.50
N GLN A 85 4.86 -4.02 -10.67
CA GLN A 85 4.13 -2.98 -11.39
C GLN A 85 2.70 -3.42 -11.76
N ALA A 86 2.52 -4.68 -12.13
CA ALA A 86 1.19 -5.24 -12.43
C ALA A 86 0.27 -5.15 -11.20
N LEU A 87 0.73 -5.55 -10.01
CA LEU A 87 -0.02 -5.39 -8.77
C LEU A 87 -0.40 -3.92 -8.51
N MET A 88 0.58 -3.02 -8.60
CA MET A 88 0.33 -1.60 -8.32
C MET A 88 -0.66 -0.99 -9.32
N ASN A 89 -0.59 -1.41 -10.58
CA ASN A 89 -1.53 -0.98 -11.61
C ASN A 89 -2.93 -1.56 -11.37
N ALA A 90 -3.05 -2.82 -10.96
CA ALA A 90 -4.34 -3.42 -10.62
C ALA A 90 -5.03 -2.65 -9.46
N VAL A 91 -4.28 -2.24 -8.44
CA VAL A 91 -4.80 -1.41 -7.35
C VAL A 91 -5.20 -0.02 -7.83
N GLU A 92 -4.37 0.64 -8.64
CA GLU A 92 -4.62 1.99 -9.15
C GLU A 92 -5.83 2.05 -10.09
N GLN A 93 -6.02 0.99 -10.89
CA GLN A 93 -7.12 0.85 -11.86
C GLN A 93 -8.37 0.19 -11.27
N PHE A 94 -8.38 -0.10 -9.98
CA PHE A 94 -9.53 -0.72 -9.33
C PHE A 94 -10.79 0.14 -9.55
N PRO A 95 -11.95 -0.46 -9.93
CA PRO A 95 -13.11 0.29 -10.40
C PRO A 95 -13.84 1.13 -9.32
N ALA A 96 -13.43 1.00 -8.06
CA ALA A 96 -13.97 1.78 -6.94
C ALA A 96 -12.82 2.43 -6.15
N PRO A 97 -13.10 3.40 -5.24
CA PRO A 97 -12.05 4.01 -4.43
C PRO A 97 -11.26 2.98 -3.60
N THR A 98 -9.93 3.08 -3.66
CA THR A 98 -9.01 2.25 -2.89
C THR A 98 -8.41 3.05 -1.74
N TYR A 99 -8.31 2.44 -0.57
CA TYR A 99 -7.79 3.04 0.65
C TYR A 99 -6.64 2.18 1.20
N ALA A 100 -5.51 2.79 1.51
CA ALA A 100 -4.50 2.19 2.37
C ALA A 100 -4.77 2.65 3.81
N ALA A 101 -5.14 1.72 4.68
CA ALA A 101 -5.30 1.93 6.11
C ALA A 101 -4.03 1.43 6.81
N ILE A 102 -3.17 2.36 7.23
CA ILE A 102 -1.76 2.09 7.52
C ILE A 102 -1.51 2.14 9.02
N GLU A 103 -1.11 1.01 9.58
CA GLU A 103 -0.56 0.91 10.92
C GLU A 103 0.90 0.45 10.86
N GLY A 104 1.71 0.92 11.84
CA GLY A 104 3.10 0.52 11.97
C GLY A 104 3.95 0.83 10.74
N TYR A 105 4.82 -0.09 10.35
CA TYR A 105 5.78 0.14 9.26
C TYR A 105 5.17 -0.07 7.88
N CYS A 106 5.31 0.93 7.02
CA CYS A 106 4.93 0.94 5.61
C CYS A 106 6.18 1.22 4.75
N MET A 107 6.89 0.16 4.34
CA MET A 107 8.25 0.25 3.85
C MET A 107 8.42 -0.29 2.43
N GLY A 108 9.27 0.35 1.63
CA GLY A 108 9.67 -0.13 0.30
C GLY A 108 8.47 -0.46 -0.60
N GLY A 109 8.38 -1.70 -1.08
CA GLY A 109 7.23 -2.17 -1.88
C GLY A 109 5.88 -2.06 -1.15
N GLY A 110 5.87 -2.06 0.18
CA GLY A 110 4.67 -1.77 0.98
C GLY A 110 4.22 -0.31 0.83
N LEU A 111 5.18 0.62 0.77
CA LEU A 111 4.86 2.01 0.46
C LEU A 111 4.44 2.16 -1.01
N ASP A 112 5.03 1.41 -1.95
CA ASP A 112 4.56 1.39 -3.34
C ASP A 112 3.09 0.94 -3.43
N LEU A 113 2.70 -0.06 -2.66
CA LEU A 113 1.31 -0.53 -2.57
C LEU A 113 0.37 0.55 -2.00
N ALA A 114 0.79 1.21 -0.93
CA ALA A 114 0.02 2.32 -0.36
C ALA A 114 -0.11 3.50 -1.33
N LEU A 115 0.95 3.80 -2.11
CA LEU A 115 0.95 4.84 -3.14
C LEU A 115 0.06 4.50 -4.34
N ALA A 116 -0.17 3.22 -4.61
CA ALA A 116 -1.09 2.77 -5.66
C ALA A 116 -2.57 2.92 -5.24
N CYS A 117 -2.86 2.96 -3.94
CA CYS A 117 -4.19 3.29 -3.45
C CYS A 117 -4.54 4.76 -3.71
N ARG A 118 -5.82 5.03 -3.95
CA ARG A 118 -6.33 6.39 -4.16
C ARG A 118 -6.21 7.25 -2.89
N HIS A 119 -6.48 6.65 -1.72
CA HIS A 119 -6.47 7.31 -0.42
C HIS A 119 -5.54 6.60 0.56
N ARG A 120 -4.92 7.35 1.47
CA ARG A 120 -4.01 6.85 2.51
C ARG A 120 -4.37 7.50 3.83
N ILE A 121 -4.69 6.66 4.81
CA ILE A 121 -5.02 7.05 6.18
C ILE A 121 -4.08 6.27 7.09
N ALA A 122 -3.52 6.90 8.10
CA ALA A 122 -2.53 6.26 8.94
C ALA A 122 -2.80 6.43 10.44
N SER A 123 -2.31 5.47 11.23
CA SER A 123 -2.27 5.61 12.67
C SER A 123 -1.22 6.66 13.10
N PRO A 124 -1.33 7.25 14.30
CA PRO A 124 -0.35 8.22 14.81
C PRO A 124 1.08 7.70 14.88
N HIS A 125 1.25 6.37 14.92
CA HIS A 125 2.55 5.71 15.09
C HIS A 125 3.07 5.05 13.80
N ALA A 126 2.43 5.30 12.66
CA ALA A 126 2.88 4.75 11.39
C ALA A 126 4.22 5.38 10.95
N ILE A 127 5.05 4.56 10.32
CA ILE A 127 6.37 4.97 9.82
C ILE A 127 6.47 4.58 8.34
N PHE A 128 6.84 5.54 7.53
CA PHE A 128 6.96 5.38 6.08
C PHE A 128 8.42 5.43 5.64
N GLY A 129 8.75 4.80 4.52
CA GLY A 129 10.06 4.99 3.90
C GLY A 129 10.39 4.04 2.77
N HIS A 130 11.27 4.52 1.89
CA HIS A 130 11.95 3.72 0.90
C HIS A 130 13.42 3.58 1.28
N ARG A 131 13.76 2.51 1.99
CA ARG A 131 15.12 2.31 2.48
C ARG A 131 16.06 1.61 1.49
N GLY A 132 15.62 1.43 0.26
CA GLY A 132 16.40 0.77 -0.79
C GLY A 132 17.76 1.41 -1.03
N ALA A 133 17.84 2.75 -1.04
CA ALA A 133 19.10 3.46 -1.28
C ALA A 133 20.21 3.09 -0.28
N ALA A 134 19.87 2.82 0.98
CA ALA A 134 20.83 2.32 1.98
C ALA A 134 21.36 0.91 1.67
N LEU A 135 20.73 0.19 0.74
CA LEU A 135 21.08 -1.15 0.28
C LEU A 135 21.56 -1.15 -1.18
N GLY A 136 21.78 0.03 -1.77
CA GLY A 136 22.13 0.15 -3.19
C GLY A 136 20.97 -0.16 -4.15
N LEU A 137 19.74 -0.12 -3.68
CA LEU A 137 18.54 -0.45 -4.45
C LEU A 137 17.68 0.79 -4.68
N ILE A 138 16.90 0.76 -5.76
CA ILE A 138 15.83 1.71 -6.00
C ILE A 138 14.53 0.93 -6.24
N THR A 139 13.38 1.50 -5.84
CA THR A 139 12.11 0.81 -6.08
C THR A 139 11.83 0.66 -7.58
N GLY A 140 11.49 -0.57 -7.99
CA GLY A 140 11.11 -0.92 -9.36
C GLY A 140 9.60 -1.01 -9.57
N TRP A 141 8.77 -0.85 -8.50
CA TRP A 141 7.32 -1.07 -8.56
C TRP A 141 6.50 0.21 -8.75
N GLY A 142 7.18 1.30 -9.15
CA GLY A 142 6.56 2.56 -9.52
C GLY A 142 6.54 3.62 -8.43
N GLY A 143 7.16 3.38 -7.28
CA GLY A 143 7.26 4.35 -6.19
C GLY A 143 7.96 5.64 -6.59
N THR A 144 9.00 5.58 -7.40
CA THR A 144 9.69 6.77 -7.92
C THR A 144 8.73 7.71 -8.68
N GLN A 145 7.76 7.16 -9.38
CA GLN A 145 6.78 7.92 -10.17
C GLN A 145 5.62 8.41 -9.31
N ARG A 146 5.02 7.50 -8.51
CA ARG A 146 3.84 7.82 -7.71
C ARG A 146 4.17 8.78 -6.58
N LEU A 147 5.27 8.55 -5.85
CA LEU A 147 5.66 9.44 -4.75
C LEU A 147 5.95 10.85 -5.27
N SER A 148 6.75 10.98 -6.36
CA SER A 148 7.10 12.30 -6.91
C SER A 148 5.89 13.07 -7.44
N ARG A 149 4.86 12.39 -7.95
CA ARG A 149 3.60 13.02 -8.37
C ARG A 149 2.76 13.47 -7.18
N LEU A 150 2.81 12.73 -6.08
CA LEU A 150 2.00 12.99 -4.90
C LEU A 150 2.56 14.11 -4.03
N VAL A 151 3.85 14.03 -3.65
CA VAL A 151 4.47 14.94 -2.68
C VAL A 151 5.43 15.96 -3.33
N GLY A 152 5.57 15.92 -4.65
CA GLY A 152 6.52 16.73 -5.40
C GLY A 152 7.94 16.17 -5.41
N LYS A 153 8.72 16.54 -6.44
CA LYS A 153 10.05 15.97 -6.69
C LYS A 153 11.04 16.20 -5.54
N ALA A 154 11.04 17.39 -4.96
CA ALA A 154 11.99 17.76 -3.88
C ALA A 154 11.75 16.89 -2.64
N CYS A 155 10.50 16.75 -2.22
CA CYS A 155 10.12 15.92 -1.07
C CYS A 155 10.41 14.43 -1.33
N ALA A 156 10.08 13.93 -2.52
CA ALA A 156 10.39 12.55 -2.89
C ALA A 156 11.91 12.27 -2.86
N LEU A 157 12.74 13.16 -3.39
CA LEU A 157 14.20 13.04 -3.32
C LEU A 157 14.70 13.04 -1.88
N ALA A 158 14.15 13.91 -1.01
CA ALA A 158 14.50 13.96 0.40
C ALA A 158 14.14 12.65 1.15
N MET A 159 13.17 11.88 0.67
CA MET A 159 12.85 10.55 1.19
C MET A 159 13.77 9.47 0.61
N PHE A 160 14.02 9.48 -0.70
CA PHE A 160 14.77 8.41 -1.38
C PHE A 160 16.27 8.46 -1.09
N LEU A 161 16.93 9.62 -1.27
CA LEU A 161 18.39 9.71 -1.24
C LEU A 161 18.99 9.33 0.13
N PRO A 162 18.53 9.86 1.27
CA PRO A 162 19.03 9.47 2.58
C PRO A 162 18.40 8.18 3.11
N ALA A 163 17.54 7.52 2.33
CA ALA A 163 16.72 6.39 2.81
C ALA A 163 15.97 6.73 4.12
N ALA A 164 15.40 7.92 4.17
CA ALA A 164 14.78 8.46 5.38
C ALA A 164 13.55 7.67 5.82
N LYS A 165 13.34 7.62 7.13
CA LYS A 165 12.06 7.27 7.72
C LYS A 165 11.26 8.55 7.90
N VAL A 166 9.98 8.51 7.55
CA VAL A 166 9.04 9.63 7.65
C VAL A 166 7.98 9.25 8.67
N SER A 167 7.77 10.12 9.63
CA SER A 167 6.72 9.99 10.66
C SER A 167 5.34 10.28 10.06
N THR A 168 4.29 9.89 10.77
CA THR A 168 2.90 10.20 10.38
C THR A 168 2.66 11.70 10.28
N THR A 169 3.23 12.49 11.20
CA THR A 169 3.09 13.97 11.16
C THR A 169 3.73 14.56 9.90
N GLU A 170 4.95 14.15 9.57
CA GLU A 170 5.62 14.58 8.34
C GLU A 170 4.90 14.10 7.08
N ALA A 171 4.37 12.88 7.12
CA ALA A 171 3.59 12.31 6.02
C ALA A 171 2.30 13.13 5.75
N LEU A 172 1.62 13.59 6.81
CA LEU A 172 0.46 14.46 6.68
C LEU A 172 0.85 15.85 6.12
N GLN A 173 1.92 16.44 6.65
CA GLN A 173 2.41 17.76 6.21
C GLN A 173 2.83 17.77 4.74
N THR A 174 3.41 16.68 4.25
CA THR A 174 3.84 16.56 2.86
C THR A 174 2.74 16.11 1.90
N GLY A 175 1.57 15.76 2.40
CA GLY A 175 0.47 15.22 1.61
C GLY A 175 0.67 13.75 1.20
N LEU A 176 1.62 13.05 1.81
CA LEU A 176 1.79 11.59 1.61
C LEU A 176 0.56 10.83 2.09
N ILE A 177 -0.04 11.26 3.19
CA ILE A 177 -1.32 10.76 3.71
C ILE A 177 -2.34 11.90 3.82
N GLU A 178 -3.61 11.54 3.87
CA GLU A 178 -4.74 12.49 3.89
C GLU A 178 -5.31 12.71 5.29
N ALA A 179 -5.17 11.73 6.19
CA ALA A 179 -5.70 11.79 7.54
C ALA A 179 -4.91 10.91 8.52
N ILE A 180 -5.04 11.24 9.80
CA ILE A 180 -4.54 10.45 10.92
C ILE A 180 -5.75 10.02 11.75
N GLY A 181 -5.79 8.73 12.12
CA GLY A 181 -6.81 8.17 13.00
C GLY A 181 -6.25 7.03 13.83
N ASP A 182 -6.71 6.88 15.06
CA ASP A 182 -6.26 5.81 15.96
C ASP A 182 -6.55 4.42 15.38
N ASP A 183 -7.66 4.28 14.66
CA ASP A 183 -8.00 3.12 13.84
C ASP A 183 -8.20 3.54 12.38
N PRO A 184 -7.17 3.37 11.52
CA PRO A 184 -7.22 3.78 10.13
C PRO A 184 -8.28 3.03 9.29
N VAL A 185 -8.64 1.81 9.66
CA VAL A 185 -9.71 1.05 8.97
C VAL A 185 -11.07 1.67 9.24
N THR A 186 -11.38 1.93 10.50
CA THR A 186 -12.63 2.61 10.90
C THR A 186 -12.72 3.99 10.25
N GLU A 187 -11.61 4.74 10.20
CA GLU A 187 -11.58 6.06 9.57
C GLU A 187 -11.80 5.96 8.05
N ALA A 188 -11.23 4.96 7.37
CA ALA A 188 -11.48 4.71 5.96
C ALA A 188 -12.96 4.41 5.69
N ILE A 189 -13.59 3.55 6.50
CA ILE A 189 -15.02 3.23 6.41
C ILE A 189 -15.86 4.50 6.59
N ARG A 190 -15.51 5.34 7.56
CA ARG A 190 -16.18 6.63 7.80
C ARG A 190 -16.08 7.55 6.58
N CYS A 191 -14.89 7.69 5.99
CA CYS A 191 -14.67 8.49 4.79
C CYS A 191 -15.47 7.99 3.58
N ILE A 192 -15.58 6.67 3.41
CA ILE A 192 -16.40 6.07 2.37
C ILE A 192 -17.87 6.44 2.56
N GLY A 193 -18.40 6.29 3.79
CA GLY A 193 -19.80 6.59 4.12
C GLY A 193 -20.19 8.05 3.88
N THR A 194 -19.29 9.00 4.19
CA THR A 194 -19.56 10.43 4.01
C THR A 194 -19.54 10.88 2.54
N ARG A 195 -18.79 10.21 1.68
CA ARG A 195 -18.73 10.52 0.23
C ARG A 195 -19.89 9.93 -0.56
N TYR A 196 -20.59 8.94 -0.02
CA TYR A 196 -21.78 8.30 -0.64
C TYR A 196 -23.11 8.93 -0.21
N LEU A 197 -23.13 9.90 0.70
CA LEU A 197 -24.34 10.65 0.97
C LEU A 197 -24.60 11.59 -0.23
N PRO A 198 -25.76 11.46 -0.94
CA PRO A 198 -26.10 12.43 -1.98
C PRO A 198 -26.15 13.80 -1.34
N ALA A 199 -25.60 14.80 -2.03
CA ALA A 199 -25.70 16.19 -1.60
C ALA A 199 -27.20 16.47 -1.36
N THR A 200 -27.60 16.59 -0.11
CA THR A 200 -28.93 17.08 0.23
C THR A 200 -28.97 18.50 -0.25
N ASN A 201 -29.73 18.75 -1.34
CA ASN A 201 -30.07 20.08 -1.81
C ASN A 201 -30.55 20.92 -0.62
N ARG A 202 -29.76 21.91 -0.23
CA ARG A 202 -30.22 23.07 0.53
C ARG A 202 -30.32 24.26 -0.39
#